data_01fcd55f0cdf057de396682916fdad0f
#
_entry.id   01fcd55f0cdf057de396682916fdad0f
#
_cell.length_a   1.000
_cell.length_b   1.000
_cell.length_c   1.000
_cell.angle_alpha   90.00
_cell.angle_beta   90.00
_cell.angle_gamma   90.00
#
_symmetry.space_group_name_H-M   'P 1'
#
loop_
_entity.id
_entity.type
_entity.pdbx_description
1 polymer ?
#
loop_
_entity_poly.entity_id
_entity_poly.type
_entity_poly.pdbx_seq_one_letter_code
_entity_poly.pdbx_strand_id
1 'polypeptide(L)'
;YSGTAMPWRVIQEALPWIDVLSVQPGGSLFSETDFERAYRETKKPVMICDHQVSFTTLEHSNVMWKTLPDIASVGEAHARFLQDGFSTRYLIGYNRCQYIDRYQGELKILKQGLLQVDGTPYEELAATVLRNNWRLHQRFLGAQEERK
;
A
#
# COMPACT_ATOMS: atom_id res chain seq x y z
N TYR A 1 2.09 4.99 10.96
CA TYR A 1 1.19 4.32 11.90
C TYR A 1 0.64 3.04 11.29
N SER A 2 0.80 1.92 11.98
CA SER A 2 0.25 0.62 11.58
C SER A 2 -0.90 0.25 12.52
N GLY A 3 -2.10 0.01 11.98
CA GLY A 3 -3.24 -0.43 12.78
C GLY A 3 -4.59 0.01 12.20
N THR A 4 -5.63 -0.48 12.83
CA THR A 4 -7.02 -0.25 12.43
C THR A 4 -7.61 1.07 12.92
N ALA A 5 -6.91 1.79 13.80
CA ALA A 5 -7.40 3.06 14.34
C ALA A 5 -6.35 4.17 14.22
N MET A 6 -6.76 5.31 13.70
CA MET A 6 -5.90 6.50 13.62
C MET A 6 -5.61 7.05 15.03
N PRO A 7 -4.35 7.32 15.39
CA PRO A 7 -3.99 7.87 16.69
C PRO A 7 -4.24 9.38 16.74
N TRP A 8 -5.48 9.79 16.75
CA TRP A 8 -5.91 11.17 16.57
C TRP A 8 -5.20 12.17 17.48
N ARG A 9 -4.98 11.83 18.74
CA ARG A 9 -4.28 12.72 19.67
C ARG A 9 -2.84 12.98 19.21
N VAL A 10 -2.13 11.94 18.76
CA VAL A 10 -0.76 12.10 18.24
C VAL A 10 -0.75 12.91 16.95
N ILE A 11 -1.72 12.65 16.07
CA ILE A 11 -1.85 13.39 14.81
C ILE A 11 -2.09 14.88 15.11
N GLN A 12 -3.01 15.21 16.00
CA GLN A 12 -3.33 16.59 16.35
C GLN A 12 -2.12 17.34 16.89
N GLU A 13 -1.33 16.73 17.78
CA GLU A 13 -0.09 17.33 18.30
C GLU A 13 0.99 17.50 17.22
N ALA A 14 1.01 16.62 16.22
CA ALA A 14 1.98 16.69 15.13
C ALA A 14 1.62 17.70 14.02
N LEU A 15 0.34 18.07 13.88
CA LEU A 15 -0.16 18.90 12.76
C LEU A 15 0.65 20.18 12.47
N PRO A 16 1.13 20.94 13.47
CA PRO A 16 1.93 22.14 13.22
C PRO A 16 3.29 21.86 12.57
N TRP A 17 3.75 20.61 12.66
CA TRP A 17 5.12 20.21 12.31
C TRP A 17 5.19 19.32 11.05
N ILE A 18 4.06 18.96 10.46
CA ILE A 18 4.00 18.08 9.28
C ILE A 18 3.29 18.78 8.14
N ASP A 19 3.75 18.50 6.91
CA ASP A 19 3.10 18.94 5.67
C ASP A 19 2.25 17.83 5.06
N VAL A 20 2.59 16.58 5.31
CA VAL A 20 1.94 15.38 4.78
C VAL A 20 1.67 14.40 5.92
N LEU A 21 0.47 13.84 5.94
CA LEU A 21 0.12 12.75 6.86
C LEU A 21 0.56 11.42 6.25
N SER A 22 1.65 10.86 6.74
CA SER A 22 2.14 9.55 6.33
C SER A 22 1.56 8.45 7.23
N VAL A 23 0.92 7.46 6.63
CA VAL A 23 0.21 6.38 7.31
C VAL A 23 0.59 5.01 6.78
N GLN A 24 0.48 4.01 7.64
CA GLN A 24 0.71 2.59 7.35
C GLN A 24 -0.60 1.82 7.58
N PRO A 25 -1.49 1.75 6.59
CA PRO A 25 -2.75 1.03 6.73
C PRO A 25 -2.53 -0.48 6.71
N GLY A 26 -3.36 -1.21 7.44
CA GLY A 26 -3.46 -2.66 7.33
C GLY A 26 -4.55 -3.07 6.33
N GLY A 27 -4.53 -4.36 5.96
CA GLY A 27 -5.58 -4.97 5.13
C GLY A 27 -5.36 -4.84 3.63
N SER A 28 -6.32 -5.37 2.87
CA SER A 28 -6.26 -5.47 1.40
C SER A 28 -7.18 -4.48 0.68
N LEU A 29 -7.95 -3.69 1.43
CA LEU A 29 -8.90 -2.71 0.89
C LEU A 29 -8.54 -1.32 1.36
N PHE A 30 -8.66 -0.34 0.47
CA PHE A 30 -8.54 1.06 0.81
C PHE A 30 -9.76 1.51 1.63
N SER A 31 -9.53 2.03 2.84
CA SER A 31 -10.61 2.55 3.69
C SER A 31 -10.87 4.01 3.37
N GLU A 32 -11.70 4.26 2.36
CA GLU A 32 -12.04 5.62 1.96
C GLU A 32 -12.60 6.45 3.14
N THR A 33 -13.44 5.83 3.99
CA THR A 33 -14.03 6.52 5.15
C THR A 33 -12.99 7.02 6.13
N ASP A 34 -11.98 6.21 6.46
CA ASP A 34 -10.95 6.60 7.42
C ASP A 34 -10.01 7.66 6.84
N PHE A 35 -9.65 7.53 5.57
CA PHE A 35 -8.75 8.48 4.91
C PHE A 35 -9.44 9.81 4.59
N GLU A 36 -10.71 9.78 4.19
CA GLU A 36 -11.50 11.00 4.01
C GLU A 36 -11.67 11.75 5.33
N ARG A 37 -11.92 11.03 6.42
CA ARG A 37 -11.94 11.61 7.76
C ARG A 37 -10.59 12.22 8.11
N ALA A 38 -9.48 11.50 7.90
CA ALA A 38 -8.14 12.00 8.17
C ALA A 38 -7.87 13.30 7.41
N TYR A 39 -8.17 13.32 6.10
CA TYR A 39 -8.01 14.53 5.30
C TYR A 39 -8.90 15.68 5.77
N ARG A 40 -10.17 15.40 6.04
CA ARG A 40 -11.13 16.42 6.47
C ARG A 40 -10.74 17.08 7.80
N GLU A 41 -10.23 16.29 8.75
CA GLU A 41 -9.85 16.77 10.08
C GLU A 41 -8.48 17.46 10.09
N THR A 42 -7.52 16.97 9.29
CA THR A 42 -6.15 17.50 9.28
C THR A 42 -5.90 18.56 8.22
N LYS A 43 -6.65 18.55 7.11
CA LYS A 43 -6.40 19.34 5.88
C LYS A 43 -5.02 19.08 5.26
N LYS A 44 -4.36 17.97 5.63
CA LYS A 44 -3.06 17.57 5.10
C LYS A 44 -3.24 16.49 4.05
N PRO A 45 -2.49 16.53 2.94
CA PRO A 45 -2.45 15.43 1.99
C PRO A 45 -1.96 14.15 2.68
N VAL A 46 -2.41 13.02 2.17
CA VAL A 46 -2.12 11.70 2.73
C VAL A 46 -1.13 10.97 1.83
N MET A 47 -0.13 10.36 2.44
CA MET A 47 0.78 9.42 1.80
C MET A 47 0.70 8.07 2.49
N ILE A 48 0.57 7.00 1.74
CA ILE A 48 0.61 5.65 2.28
C ILE A 48 2.04 5.14 2.21
N CYS A 49 2.57 4.79 3.38
CA CYS A 49 3.87 4.17 3.52
C CYS A 49 3.69 2.77 4.10
N ASP A 50 4.50 1.83 3.64
CA ASP A 50 4.54 0.48 4.22
C ASP A 50 3.18 -0.25 4.20
N HIS A 51 2.52 -0.27 3.04
CA HIS A 51 1.33 -1.10 2.83
C HIS A 51 1.70 -2.41 2.14
N GLN A 52 1.15 -3.49 2.65
CA GLN A 52 1.38 -4.83 2.13
C GLN A 52 0.23 -5.80 2.41
N VAL A 53 0.14 -6.79 1.55
CA VAL A 53 -0.63 -8.02 1.72
C VAL A 53 0.26 -9.19 1.34
N SER A 54 -0.02 -10.37 1.86
CA SER A 54 0.80 -11.57 1.72
C SER A 54 0.00 -12.75 1.19
N PHE A 55 0.68 -13.84 0.90
CA PHE A 55 0.09 -15.12 0.55
C PHE A 55 0.96 -16.24 1.13
N THR A 56 0.38 -17.41 1.32
CA THR A 56 1.12 -18.60 1.81
C THR A 56 1.51 -19.51 0.66
N THR A 57 2.60 -20.27 0.87
CA THR A 57 2.99 -21.41 0.03
C THR A 57 3.19 -22.62 0.91
N LEU A 58 3.41 -23.80 0.31
CA LEU A 58 3.70 -25.03 1.06
C LEU A 58 4.97 -24.87 1.91
N GLU A 59 6.01 -24.23 1.34
CA GLU A 59 7.28 -23.97 2.03
C GLU A 59 7.15 -22.87 3.09
N HIS A 60 6.23 -21.94 2.90
CA HIS A 60 6.05 -20.77 3.74
C HIS A 60 4.58 -20.60 4.14
N SER A 61 4.13 -21.47 5.04
CA SER A 61 2.76 -21.42 5.58
C SER A 61 2.58 -20.36 6.69
N ASN A 62 3.68 -19.89 7.31
CA ASN A 62 3.66 -18.90 8.37
C ASN A 62 4.20 -17.56 7.87
N VAL A 63 3.31 -16.70 7.42
CA VAL A 63 3.63 -15.37 6.91
C VAL A 63 3.04 -14.28 7.82
N MET A 64 3.63 -13.10 7.79
CA MET A 64 3.06 -11.92 8.45
C MET A 64 2.02 -11.25 7.55
N TRP A 65 1.16 -10.44 8.17
CA TRP A 65 0.19 -9.57 7.53
C TRP A 65 -1.05 -10.28 6.99
N LYS A 66 -1.93 -9.49 6.38
CA LYS A 66 -3.15 -10.02 5.76
C LYS A 66 -2.79 -10.99 4.64
N THR A 67 -3.21 -12.22 4.81
CA THR A 67 -3.00 -13.29 3.83
C THR A 67 -4.15 -13.35 2.84
N LEU A 68 -3.82 -13.45 1.57
CA LEU A 68 -4.72 -13.73 0.45
C LEU A 68 -4.47 -15.14 -0.08
N PRO A 69 -5.42 -15.72 -0.84
CA PRO A 69 -5.32 -17.11 -1.28
C PRO A 69 -4.07 -17.43 -2.09
N ASP A 70 -3.67 -16.53 -2.97
CA ASP A 70 -2.58 -16.73 -3.92
C ASP A 70 -1.96 -15.40 -4.38
N ILE A 71 -0.93 -15.51 -5.19
CA ILE A 71 -0.17 -14.37 -5.71
C ILE A 71 -0.98 -13.50 -6.68
N ALA A 72 -1.90 -14.09 -7.44
CA ALA A 72 -2.78 -13.35 -8.34
C ALA A 72 -3.71 -12.44 -7.53
N SER A 73 -4.31 -12.98 -6.47
CA SER A 73 -5.13 -12.23 -5.51
C SER A 73 -4.36 -11.07 -4.85
N VAL A 74 -3.06 -11.25 -4.58
CA VAL A 74 -2.19 -10.16 -4.08
C VAL A 74 -2.04 -9.05 -5.12
N GLY A 75 -1.83 -9.42 -6.38
CA GLY A 75 -1.74 -8.47 -7.49
C GLY A 75 -3.03 -7.68 -7.71
N GLU A 76 -4.17 -8.36 -7.67
CA GLU A 76 -5.50 -7.75 -7.81
C GLU A 76 -5.82 -6.81 -6.64
N ALA A 77 -5.56 -7.25 -5.40
CA ALA A 77 -5.77 -6.44 -4.21
C ALA A 77 -4.91 -5.17 -4.23
N HIS A 78 -3.64 -5.29 -4.65
CA HIS A 78 -2.76 -4.16 -4.83
C HIS A 78 -3.30 -3.18 -5.88
N ALA A 79 -3.75 -3.70 -7.02
CA ALA A 79 -4.33 -2.91 -8.10
C ALA A 79 -5.55 -2.12 -7.63
N ARG A 80 -6.48 -2.81 -6.99
CA ARG A 80 -7.72 -2.21 -6.49
C ARG A 80 -7.44 -1.17 -5.41
N PHE A 81 -6.58 -1.50 -4.45
CA PHE A 81 -6.20 -0.57 -3.39
C PHE A 81 -5.66 0.76 -3.94
N LEU A 82 -4.77 0.69 -4.93
CA LEU A 82 -4.21 1.88 -5.58
C LEU A 82 -5.25 2.63 -6.43
N GLN A 83 -6.10 1.90 -7.15
CA GLN A 83 -7.16 2.51 -7.95
C GLN A 83 -8.13 3.29 -7.08
N ASP A 84 -8.59 2.69 -5.97
CA ASP A 84 -9.51 3.32 -5.02
C ASP A 84 -8.82 4.53 -4.35
N GLY A 85 -7.60 4.37 -3.86
CA GLY A 85 -6.84 5.43 -3.20
C GLY A 85 -6.56 6.62 -4.10
N PHE A 86 -6.03 6.38 -5.29
CA PHE A 86 -5.70 7.45 -6.23
C PHE A 86 -6.91 8.00 -7.01
N SER A 87 -8.12 7.51 -6.78
CA SER A 87 -9.33 8.19 -7.21
C SER A 87 -9.74 9.31 -6.27
N THR A 88 -9.16 9.37 -5.07
CA THR A 88 -9.38 10.44 -4.11
C THR A 88 -8.48 11.65 -4.41
N ARG A 89 -8.88 12.83 -3.93
CA ARG A 89 -8.12 14.08 -4.15
C ARG A 89 -6.98 14.31 -3.16
N TYR A 90 -6.91 13.49 -2.11
CA TYR A 90 -6.00 13.72 -0.98
C TYR A 90 -4.84 12.74 -0.92
N LEU A 91 -4.92 11.60 -1.61
CA LEU A 91 -3.80 10.66 -1.66
C LEU A 91 -2.79 11.12 -2.70
N ILE A 92 -1.56 11.42 -2.24
CA ILE A 92 -0.48 11.95 -3.08
C ILE A 92 0.66 10.97 -3.31
N GLY A 93 0.69 9.86 -2.60
CA GLY A 93 1.76 8.88 -2.75
C GLY A 93 1.47 7.55 -2.09
N TYR A 94 2.18 6.53 -2.56
CA TYR A 94 2.09 5.17 -2.06
C TYR A 94 3.45 4.47 -2.15
N ASN A 95 3.84 3.84 -1.05
CA ASN A 95 4.99 2.95 -1.00
C ASN A 95 4.56 1.56 -0.55
N ARG A 96 4.88 0.57 -1.38
CA ARG A 96 4.75 -0.83 -1.01
C ARG A 96 5.92 -1.23 -0.10
N CYS A 97 5.66 -1.89 0.98
CA CYS A 97 6.64 -2.62 1.74
C CYS A 97 6.47 -4.11 1.40
N GLN A 98 7.43 -4.72 0.87
CA GLN A 98 8.81 -4.34 0.55
C GLN A 98 9.19 -4.83 -0.85
N TYR A 99 10.43 -4.61 -1.27
CA TYR A 99 10.88 -5.03 -2.60
C TYR A 99 11.24 -6.52 -2.68
N ILE A 100 11.92 -7.06 -1.67
CA ILE A 100 12.34 -8.46 -1.57
C ILE A 100 11.72 -9.10 -0.32
N ASP A 101 11.25 -10.33 -0.44
CA ASP A 101 10.87 -11.15 0.72
C ASP A 101 12.08 -11.34 1.64
N ARG A 102 11.85 -11.41 2.94
CA ARG A 102 12.91 -11.66 3.91
C ARG A 102 12.44 -12.53 5.07
N TYR A 103 13.36 -13.28 5.64
CA TYR A 103 13.10 -13.98 6.88
C TYR A 103 13.05 -13.01 8.06
N GLN A 104 12.13 -13.30 8.99
CA GLN A 104 12.05 -12.66 10.29
C GLN A 104 12.14 -13.75 11.37
N GLY A 105 13.33 -13.94 11.90
CA GLY A 105 13.64 -15.10 12.72
C GLY A 105 13.65 -16.41 11.90
N GLU A 106 13.64 -17.54 12.59
CA GLU A 106 13.82 -18.85 11.97
C GLU A 106 12.56 -19.41 11.30
N LEU A 107 11.36 -18.95 11.74
CA LEU A 107 10.09 -19.60 11.39
C LEU A 107 9.12 -18.72 10.62
N LYS A 108 9.42 -17.45 10.44
CA LYS A 108 8.52 -16.52 9.74
C LYS A 108 9.20 -15.90 8.54
N ILE A 109 8.42 -15.71 7.50
CA ILE A 109 8.82 -14.95 6.34
C ILE A 109 7.90 -13.75 6.15
N LEU A 110 8.49 -12.60 5.85
CA LEU A 110 7.79 -11.44 5.33
C LEU A 110 7.65 -11.63 3.82
N LYS A 111 6.58 -12.30 3.42
CA LYS A 111 6.29 -12.66 2.04
C LYS A 111 5.39 -11.59 1.40
N GLN A 112 5.98 -10.48 1.06
CA GLN A 112 5.28 -9.30 0.59
C GLN A 112 6.04 -8.57 -0.51
N GLY A 113 7.20 -9.11 -0.92
CA GLY A 113 8.07 -8.58 -1.95
C GLY A 113 7.51 -8.73 -3.36
N LEU A 114 8.18 -8.11 -4.30
CA LEU A 114 8.08 -8.40 -5.73
C LEU A 114 9.08 -9.48 -6.14
N LEU A 115 10.10 -9.68 -5.30
CA LEU A 115 11.11 -10.72 -5.44
C LEU A 115 11.05 -11.68 -4.25
N GLN A 116 11.40 -12.92 -4.50
CA GLN A 116 11.64 -13.93 -3.49
C GLN A 116 12.92 -13.62 -2.69
N VAL A 117 13.17 -14.37 -1.62
CA VAL A 117 14.35 -14.19 -0.76
C VAL A 117 15.67 -14.34 -1.53
N ASP A 118 15.71 -15.18 -2.56
CA ASP A 118 16.86 -15.41 -3.41
C ASP A 118 17.01 -14.38 -4.57
N GLY A 119 16.09 -13.41 -4.64
CA GLY A 119 16.06 -12.40 -5.68
C GLY A 119 15.27 -12.79 -6.94
N THR A 120 14.72 -14.01 -7.01
CA THR A 120 13.89 -14.44 -8.13
C THR A 120 12.58 -13.64 -8.14
N PRO A 121 12.16 -13.03 -9.26
CA PRO A 121 10.93 -12.26 -9.31
C PRO A 121 9.68 -13.17 -9.20
N TYR A 122 8.67 -12.64 -8.56
CA TYR A 122 7.30 -13.11 -8.72
C TYR A 122 6.75 -12.49 -10.02
N GLU A 123 7.04 -13.10 -11.15
CA GLU A 123 6.82 -12.51 -12.48
C GLU A 123 5.40 -12.00 -12.70
N GLU A 124 4.39 -12.80 -12.33
CA GLU A 124 2.99 -12.41 -12.45
C GLU A 124 2.64 -11.18 -11.59
N LEU A 125 3.11 -11.16 -10.34
CA LEU A 125 2.90 -10.03 -9.44
C LEU A 125 3.64 -8.78 -9.92
N ALA A 126 4.91 -8.93 -10.29
CA ALA A 126 5.72 -7.83 -10.81
C ALA A 126 5.11 -7.22 -12.07
N ALA A 127 4.68 -8.06 -13.01
CA ALA A 127 4.00 -7.61 -14.22
C ALA A 127 2.66 -6.91 -13.92
N THR A 128 1.90 -7.39 -12.94
CA THR A 128 0.63 -6.79 -12.55
C THR A 128 0.85 -5.43 -11.89
N VAL A 129 1.82 -5.32 -10.98
CA VAL A 129 2.20 -4.06 -10.33
C VAL A 129 2.69 -3.05 -11.37
N LEU A 130 3.55 -3.46 -12.30
CA LEU A 130 4.04 -2.59 -13.37
C LEU A 130 2.90 -2.05 -14.25
N ARG A 131 2.00 -2.93 -14.72
CA ARG A 131 0.82 -2.52 -15.53
C ARG A 131 -0.06 -1.51 -14.79
N ASN A 132 -0.30 -1.74 -13.49
CA ASN A 132 -1.10 -0.84 -12.68
C ASN A 132 -0.45 0.52 -12.48
N ASN A 133 0.82 0.55 -12.12
CA ASN A 133 1.57 1.79 -11.93
C ASN A 133 1.59 2.61 -13.23
N TRP A 134 1.77 1.93 -14.38
CA TRP A 134 1.71 2.58 -15.68
C TRP A 134 0.34 3.19 -15.98
N ARG A 135 -0.75 2.46 -15.73
CA ARG A 135 -2.13 2.96 -15.92
C ARG A 135 -2.43 4.18 -15.04
N LEU A 136 -2.02 4.13 -13.77
CA LEU A 136 -2.17 5.27 -12.86
C LEU A 136 -1.37 6.47 -13.35
N HIS A 137 -0.13 6.26 -13.77
CA HIS A 137 0.72 7.32 -14.31
C HIS A 137 0.09 7.99 -15.54
N GLN A 138 -0.42 7.22 -16.50
CA GLN A 138 -1.12 7.75 -17.69
C GLN A 138 -2.36 8.55 -17.30
N ARG A 139 -3.13 8.10 -16.32
CA ARG A 139 -4.29 8.82 -15.82
C ARG A 139 -3.92 10.20 -15.24
N PHE A 140 -2.82 10.28 -14.50
CA PHE A 140 -2.32 11.54 -13.97
C PHE A 140 -1.82 12.49 -15.07
N LEU A 141 -1.13 12.00 -16.06
CA LEU A 141 -0.68 12.80 -17.19
C LEU A 141 -1.85 13.36 -17.99
N GLY A 142 -2.83 12.52 -18.34
CA GLY A 142 -4.05 12.95 -19.05
C GLY A 142 -4.83 14.02 -18.30
N ALA A 143 -4.99 13.87 -16.98
CA ALA A 143 -5.68 14.87 -16.15
C ALA A 143 -4.93 16.21 -16.03
N GLN A 144 -3.62 16.25 -16.29
CA GLN A 144 -2.86 17.50 -16.37
C GLN A 144 -3.02 18.23 -17.71
N GLU A 145 -3.20 17.49 -18.79
CA GLU A 145 -3.44 18.06 -20.12
C GLU A 145 -4.81 18.71 -20.24
N GLU A 146 -5.84 18.13 -19.59
CA GLU A 146 -7.20 18.68 -19.55
C GLU A 146 -7.33 19.97 -18.71
N ARG A 147 -6.33 20.30 -17.90
CA ARG A 147 -6.33 21.52 -17.05
C ARG A 147 -5.56 22.69 -17.64
N LYS A 148 -4.97 22.54 -18.83
CA LYS A 148 -4.31 23.60 -19.60
C LYS A 148 -5.22 24.19 -20.64
#